data_b4954e12f2f3af8c16b055e93eb286ed
#
_entry.id   b4954e12f2f3af8c16b055e93eb286ed
#
_cell.length_a   1.000
_cell.length_b   1.000
_cell.length_c   1.000
_cell.angle_alpha   90.00
_cell.angle_beta   90.00
_cell.angle_gamma   90.00
#
_symmetry.space_group_name_H-M   'P 1'
#
loop_
_entity.id
_entity.type
_entity.pdbx_description
1 polymer ?
#
loop_
_entity_poly.entity_id
_entity_poly.type
_entity_poly.pdbx_seq_one_letter_code
_entity_poly.pdbx_strand_id
1 'polypeptide(L)'
;MIVNYKTIIQDLSGIAYYHNQINSFGYGDITQITMDIETKQEPLYTKMYVVPGSVQLAQNRLLYNLSIIILDQINDDYSNQEEVMSDTLEICKDVFTILYQSYTANYGGFSIDYTPLWGPNVTPFTERFETILGGWTMNLTIEQPFDYNTCVLPISGFTVPASVNKVTYYQIIDDLRDLSVAHEQINSFGFGDITQLTMDIETKQSPIYTKLYVVPNDTVLAQNQLTYNFQVIVADRLKDDYSNQRDVMNDTLEIMKDVFTFLYLSEYESEWDATVEPFLERFEDVLAGWTMSLTLTQPFDYNRCNVPERPFVNKKWYELAELWNTISTDWKNV
;
A
#
# COMPACT_ATOMS: atom_id res chain seq x y z
N MET A 1 19.54 14.15 0.73
CA MET A 1 19.44 12.70 1.06
C MET A 1 18.05 12.28 0.62
N ILE A 2 17.89 11.13 -0.05
CA ILE A 2 16.54 10.66 -0.36
C ILE A 2 15.98 10.13 0.95
N VAL A 3 14.93 10.77 1.47
CA VAL A 3 14.20 10.28 2.64
C VAL A 3 13.37 9.08 2.18
N ASN A 4 13.39 8.02 2.94
CA ASN A 4 12.52 6.86 2.71
C ASN A 4 11.63 6.63 3.93
N TYR A 5 10.65 5.75 3.79
CA TYR A 5 9.70 5.44 4.86
C TYR A 5 10.40 5.00 6.17
N LYS A 6 11.44 4.17 6.03
CA LYS A 6 12.24 3.70 7.17
C LYS A 6 12.87 4.86 7.94
N THR A 7 13.38 5.88 7.24
CA THR A 7 13.96 7.08 7.86
C THR A 7 12.93 7.82 8.70
N ILE A 8 11.72 8.01 8.19
CA ILE A 8 10.63 8.66 8.94
C ILE A 8 10.34 7.92 10.26
N ILE A 9 10.25 6.58 10.20
CA ILE A 9 10.01 5.77 11.40
C ILE A 9 11.21 5.79 12.35
N GLN A 10 12.44 5.85 11.85
CA GLN A 10 13.64 6.00 12.67
C GLN A 10 13.68 7.34 13.40
N ASP A 11 13.30 8.43 12.72
CA ASP A 11 13.23 9.77 13.32
C ASP A 11 12.18 9.81 14.43
N LEU A 12 10.99 9.25 14.20
CA LEU A 12 9.96 9.12 15.23
C LEU A 12 10.42 8.26 16.42
N SER A 13 11.13 7.17 16.17
CA SER A 13 11.76 6.36 17.23
C SER A 13 12.81 7.14 18.00
N GLY A 14 13.58 7.97 17.30
CA GLY A 14 14.57 8.87 17.92
C GLY A 14 13.91 9.91 18.83
N ILE A 15 12.81 10.53 18.37
CA ILE A 15 12.04 11.47 19.20
C ILE A 15 11.55 10.78 20.47
N ALA A 16 10.97 9.59 20.36
CA ALA A 16 10.51 8.83 21.52
C ALA A 16 11.66 8.52 22.49
N TYR A 17 12.82 8.14 21.97
CA TYR A 17 14.00 7.82 22.80
C TYR A 17 14.55 9.02 23.59
N TYR A 18 14.52 10.22 23.00
CA TYR A 18 15.04 11.44 23.65
C TYR A 18 13.98 12.19 24.46
N HIS A 19 12.71 11.84 24.36
CA HIS A 19 11.64 12.45 25.14
C HIS A 19 11.59 11.88 26.56
N ASN A 20 11.69 12.74 27.57
CA ASN A 20 11.84 12.32 28.96
C ASN A 20 10.64 11.55 29.54
N GLN A 21 9.45 11.71 28.97
CA GLN A 21 8.21 11.09 29.45
C GLN A 21 7.78 9.86 28.63
N ILE A 22 8.46 9.56 27.51
CA ILE A 22 8.18 8.36 26.71
C ILE A 22 9.13 7.26 27.12
N ASN A 23 8.59 6.17 27.66
CA ASN A 23 9.39 5.07 28.19
C ASN A 23 9.60 3.93 27.18
N SER A 24 8.75 3.84 26.15
CA SER A 24 8.90 2.83 25.10
C SER A 24 8.34 3.27 23.78
N PHE A 25 8.88 2.70 22.69
CA PHE A 25 8.45 2.92 21.31
C PHE A 25 8.00 1.61 20.68
N GLY A 26 6.93 1.65 19.89
CA GLY A 26 6.46 0.54 19.09
C GLY A 26 6.09 0.98 17.68
N TYR A 27 6.08 0.03 16.75
CA TYR A 27 5.71 0.22 15.36
C TYR A 27 5.00 -1.01 14.84
N GLY A 28 3.92 -0.84 14.08
CA GLY A 28 3.16 -1.92 13.47
C GLY A 28 1.67 -1.60 13.37
N ASP A 29 0.86 -2.60 13.08
CA ASP A 29 -0.59 -2.44 13.05
C ASP A 29 -1.21 -2.44 14.48
N ILE A 30 -2.50 -2.15 14.53
CA ILE A 30 -3.25 -2.07 15.81
C ILE A 30 -3.27 -3.42 16.55
N THR A 31 -3.25 -4.54 15.82
CA THR A 31 -3.27 -5.89 16.40
C THR A 31 -1.97 -6.16 17.16
N GLN A 32 -0.85 -5.66 16.65
CA GLN A 32 0.44 -5.80 17.31
C GLN A 32 0.55 -4.97 18.59
N ILE A 33 -0.13 -3.82 18.65
CA ILE A 33 -0.23 -3.07 19.92
C ILE A 33 -0.88 -3.95 20.98
N THR A 34 -1.99 -4.60 20.65
CA THR A 34 -2.71 -5.49 21.55
C THR A 34 -1.82 -6.65 22.00
N MET A 35 -1.13 -7.32 21.07
CA MET A 35 -0.19 -8.40 21.40
C MET A 35 0.95 -7.92 22.28
N ASP A 36 1.53 -6.75 22.02
CA ASP A 36 2.61 -6.16 22.81
C ASP A 36 2.17 -5.86 24.25
N ILE A 37 0.91 -5.48 24.44
CA ILE A 37 0.33 -5.20 25.76
C ILE A 37 0.05 -6.50 26.51
N GLU A 38 -0.53 -7.51 25.85
CA GLU A 38 -0.95 -8.76 26.49
C GLU A 38 0.20 -9.73 26.74
N THR A 39 1.26 -9.71 25.94
CA THR A 39 2.35 -10.70 26.01
C THR A 39 3.56 -10.27 26.82
N LYS A 40 3.76 -8.97 27.04
CA LYS A 40 4.90 -8.48 27.85
C LYS A 40 4.56 -8.49 29.33
N GLN A 41 5.39 -9.18 30.11
CA GLN A 41 5.21 -9.31 31.57
C GLN A 41 5.24 -7.97 32.33
N GLU A 42 5.90 -6.94 31.78
CA GLU A 42 5.93 -5.58 32.32
C GLU A 42 5.96 -4.59 31.14
N PRO A 43 4.81 -4.21 30.58
CA PRO A 43 4.77 -3.18 29.55
C PRO A 43 5.24 -1.84 30.12
N LEU A 44 6.22 -1.21 29.45
CA LEU A 44 6.73 0.10 29.83
C LEU A 44 5.78 1.21 29.31
N TYR A 45 5.04 1.82 30.23
CA TYR A 45 4.26 3.01 29.99
C TYR A 45 5.01 4.25 30.51
N THR A 46 4.89 5.42 29.95
CA THR A 46 4.11 5.87 28.79
C THR A 46 4.71 5.33 27.50
N LYS A 47 3.87 4.93 26.54
CA LYS A 47 4.32 4.35 25.28
C LYS A 47 3.92 5.21 24.08
N MET A 48 4.84 5.42 23.16
CA MET A 48 4.56 5.95 21.82
C MET A 48 4.50 4.79 20.82
N TYR A 49 3.44 4.72 20.05
CA TYR A 49 3.26 3.70 19.02
C TYR A 49 2.91 4.34 17.66
N VAL A 50 3.54 3.87 16.60
CA VAL A 50 3.31 4.38 15.24
C VAL A 50 2.65 3.30 14.40
N VAL A 51 1.45 3.61 13.92
CA VAL A 51 0.68 2.77 13.01
C VAL A 51 0.81 3.32 11.59
N PRO A 52 1.28 2.52 10.61
CA PRO A 52 1.31 2.93 9.22
C PRO A 52 -0.11 3.15 8.68
N GLY A 53 -0.32 4.29 8.03
CA GLY A 53 -1.51 4.59 7.25
C GLY A 53 -1.23 4.53 5.76
N SER A 54 -2.15 5.05 4.94
CA SER A 54 -2.00 5.11 3.49
C SER A 54 -0.87 6.04 3.06
N VAL A 55 -0.27 5.74 1.91
CA VAL A 55 0.64 6.64 1.21
C VAL A 55 -0.02 7.08 -0.09
N GLN A 56 -0.02 8.38 -0.34
CA GLN A 56 -0.51 8.96 -1.58
C GLN A 56 0.66 9.34 -2.47
N LEU A 57 0.68 8.77 -3.66
CA LEU A 57 1.62 9.09 -4.73
C LEU A 57 0.99 10.20 -5.58
N ALA A 58 1.41 11.43 -5.39
CA ALA A 58 0.87 12.59 -6.10
C ALA A 58 1.95 13.23 -6.98
N GLN A 59 1.53 14.12 -7.88
CA GLN A 59 2.46 14.80 -8.77
C GLN A 59 3.58 15.52 -7.99
N ASN A 60 4.83 15.08 -8.20
CA ASN A 60 6.04 15.61 -7.57
C ASN A 60 6.09 15.53 -6.03
N ARG A 61 5.24 14.74 -5.39
CA ARG A 61 5.25 14.58 -3.94
C ARG A 61 4.70 13.24 -3.49
N LEU A 62 5.14 12.82 -2.31
CA LEU A 62 4.60 11.71 -1.54
C LEU A 62 3.94 12.24 -0.28
N LEU A 63 2.77 11.73 0.07
CA LEU A 63 2.09 12.03 1.32
C LEU A 63 1.98 10.75 2.15
N TYR A 64 2.68 10.69 3.27
CA TYR A 64 2.64 9.57 4.20
C TYR A 64 1.64 9.90 5.31
N ASN A 65 0.59 9.12 5.45
CA ASN A 65 -0.33 9.22 6.58
C ASN A 65 0.09 8.24 7.67
N LEU A 66 0.24 8.73 8.88
CA LEU A 66 0.64 7.94 10.04
C LEU A 66 -0.31 8.23 11.19
N SER A 67 -0.62 7.22 12.00
CA SER A 67 -1.28 7.42 13.29
C SER A 67 -0.26 7.23 14.40
N ILE A 68 0.02 8.29 15.15
CA ILE A 68 0.90 8.27 16.32
C ILE A 68 0.01 8.18 17.56
N ILE A 69 0.15 7.08 18.30
CA ILE A 69 -0.62 6.78 19.49
C ILE A 69 0.28 7.01 20.70
N ILE A 70 -0.09 7.92 21.58
CA ILE A 70 0.53 8.10 22.89
C ILE A 70 -0.43 7.54 23.93
N LEU A 71 0.01 6.54 24.70
CA LEU A 71 -0.81 5.83 25.65
C LEU A 71 -0.11 5.62 26.98
N ASP A 72 -0.93 5.63 28.04
CA ASP A 72 -0.49 5.32 29.40
C ASP A 72 -1.54 4.51 30.16
N GLN A 73 -1.16 3.97 31.30
CA GLN A 73 -2.01 3.14 32.14
C GLN A 73 -2.94 3.98 33.00
N ILE A 74 -4.23 3.67 32.94
CA ILE A 74 -5.25 4.20 33.84
C ILE A 74 -5.47 3.19 34.98
N ASN A 75 -5.61 3.70 36.18
CA ASN A 75 -5.95 2.87 37.33
C ASN A 75 -7.35 2.23 37.16
N ASP A 76 -7.58 1.07 37.75
CA ASP A 76 -8.84 0.35 37.65
C ASP A 76 -10.04 1.16 38.20
N ASP A 77 -9.79 2.08 39.10
CA ASP A 77 -10.79 3.00 39.68
C ASP A 77 -10.90 4.34 38.92
N TYR A 78 -10.19 4.49 37.80
CA TYR A 78 -10.12 5.70 36.97
C TYR A 78 -9.59 6.95 37.70
N SER A 79 -8.99 6.82 38.89
CA SER A 79 -8.55 7.94 39.73
C SER A 79 -7.50 8.85 39.08
N ASN A 80 -6.68 8.33 38.14
CA ASN A 80 -5.66 9.08 37.40
C ASN A 80 -6.03 9.38 35.94
N GLN A 81 -7.27 9.14 35.52
CA GLN A 81 -7.65 9.28 34.12
C GLN A 81 -7.43 10.70 33.57
N GLU A 82 -7.80 11.71 34.34
CA GLU A 82 -7.64 13.12 33.92
C GLU A 82 -6.14 13.48 33.75
N GLU A 83 -5.28 13.02 34.65
CA GLU A 83 -3.82 13.21 34.60
C GLU A 83 -3.25 12.52 33.36
N VAL A 84 -3.56 11.23 33.15
CA VAL A 84 -3.12 10.46 31.96
C VAL A 84 -3.55 11.13 30.65
N MET A 85 -4.80 11.57 30.57
CA MET A 85 -5.29 12.25 29.35
C MET A 85 -4.62 13.61 29.12
N SER A 86 -4.32 14.36 30.19
CA SER A 86 -3.59 15.61 30.10
C SER A 86 -2.14 15.41 29.64
N ASP A 87 -1.41 14.52 30.30
CA ASP A 87 0.01 14.28 30.05
C ASP A 87 0.25 13.70 28.66
N THR A 88 -0.55 12.73 28.24
CA THR A 88 -0.45 12.14 26.91
C THR A 88 -0.78 13.10 25.78
N LEU A 89 -1.67 14.10 26.02
CA LEU A 89 -1.91 15.18 25.06
C LEU A 89 -0.72 16.14 24.94
N GLU A 90 -0.11 16.51 26.07
CA GLU A 90 1.10 17.34 26.05
C GLU A 90 2.24 16.63 25.30
N ILE A 91 2.43 15.33 25.49
CA ILE A 91 3.40 14.53 24.73
C ILE A 91 3.08 14.53 23.22
N CYS A 92 1.81 14.41 22.81
CA CYS A 92 1.43 14.54 21.39
C CYS A 92 1.86 15.90 20.82
N LYS A 93 1.65 16.98 21.56
CA LYS A 93 2.04 18.34 21.19
C LYS A 93 3.56 18.46 21.07
N ASP A 94 4.29 17.88 22.02
CA ASP A 94 5.76 17.90 22.00
C ASP A 94 6.31 17.13 20.80
N VAL A 95 5.79 15.95 20.51
CA VAL A 95 6.18 15.13 19.34
C VAL A 95 5.99 15.93 18.04
N PHE A 96 4.81 16.56 17.87
CA PHE A 96 4.54 17.37 16.67
C PHE A 96 5.46 18.61 16.62
N THR A 97 5.68 19.26 17.76
CA THR A 97 6.56 20.45 17.85
C THR A 97 7.99 20.11 17.48
N ILE A 98 8.52 19.00 17.99
CA ILE A 98 9.88 18.53 17.66
C ILE A 98 10.01 18.25 16.17
N LEU A 99 9.06 17.52 15.56
CA LEU A 99 9.05 17.26 14.13
C LEU A 99 9.03 18.55 13.32
N TYR A 100 8.12 19.47 13.64
CA TYR A 100 7.99 20.75 12.92
C TYR A 100 9.22 21.63 13.04
N GLN A 101 9.79 21.72 14.25
CA GLN A 101 11.01 22.51 14.49
C GLN A 101 12.24 21.87 13.85
N SER A 102 12.33 20.55 13.81
CA SER A 102 13.41 19.82 13.14
C SER A 102 13.42 20.07 11.64
N TYR A 103 12.25 20.22 11.03
CA TYR A 103 12.11 20.63 9.64
C TYR A 103 12.54 22.08 9.41
N THR A 104 12.15 23.01 10.30
CA THR A 104 12.35 24.45 10.07
C THR A 104 13.68 24.99 10.57
N ALA A 105 14.26 24.43 11.63
CA ALA A 105 15.36 25.05 12.37
C ALA A 105 16.42 24.09 12.94
N ASN A 106 16.43 22.81 12.58
CA ASN A 106 17.42 21.84 13.07
C ASN A 106 17.43 21.73 14.61
N TYR A 107 16.29 21.40 15.19
CA TYR A 107 16.07 21.38 16.63
C TYR A 107 16.79 20.21 17.32
N GLY A 108 17.60 20.51 18.34
CA GLY A 108 18.25 19.47 19.19
C GLY A 108 19.24 18.55 18.45
N GLY A 109 19.69 18.91 17.24
CA GLY A 109 20.55 18.08 16.41
C GLY A 109 19.76 17.16 15.46
N PHE A 110 18.44 17.16 15.52
CA PHE A 110 17.56 16.54 14.55
C PHE A 110 17.35 17.47 13.36
N SER A 111 17.60 16.97 12.14
CA SER A 111 17.28 17.64 10.89
C SER A 111 16.54 16.65 10.02
N ILE A 112 15.34 17.01 9.60
CA ILE A 112 14.51 16.20 8.72
C ILE A 112 14.32 16.89 7.37
N ASP A 113 14.34 16.10 6.29
CA ASP A 113 14.20 16.57 4.91
C ASP A 113 12.77 16.32 4.37
N TYR A 114 11.77 16.27 5.25
CA TYR A 114 10.36 16.12 4.93
C TYR A 114 9.50 17.06 5.76
N THR A 115 8.33 17.41 5.27
CA THR A 115 7.46 18.41 5.88
C THR A 115 6.30 17.75 6.63
N PRO A 116 6.23 17.83 7.98
CA PRO A 116 5.00 17.51 8.69
C PRO A 116 3.93 18.57 8.38
N LEU A 117 2.78 18.13 7.87
CA LEU A 117 1.71 19.04 7.53
C LEU A 117 0.99 19.56 8.78
N TRP A 118 0.62 20.84 8.75
CA TRP A 118 -0.14 21.48 9.83
C TRP A 118 -1.54 20.94 9.98
N GLY A 119 -2.02 20.94 11.24
CA GLY A 119 -3.38 20.57 11.60
C GLY A 119 -3.60 19.07 11.73
N PRO A 120 -2.67 18.31 12.37
CA PRO A 120 -2.94 16.91 12.68
C PRO A 120 -4.22 16.81 13.52
N ASN A 121 -5.06 15.83 13.21
CA ASN A 121 -6.24 15.55 14.02
C ASN A 121 -5.83 14.69 15.22
N VAL A 122 -6.17 15.13 16.41
CA VAL A 122 -5.83 14.44 17.67
C VAL A 122 -7.12 14.01 18.36
N THR A 123 -7.33 12.71 18.53
CA THR A 123 -8.54 12.11 19.11
C THR A 123 -8.22 11.32 20.37
N PRO A 124 -9.00 11.51 21.47
CA PRO A 124 -8.82 10.74 22.68
C PRO A 124 -9.35 9.31 22.53
N PHE A 125 -8.77 8.40 23.30
CA PHE A 125 -9.29 7.04 23.44
C PHE A 125 -9.12 6.54 24.87
N THR A 126 -9.96 5.58 25.25
CA THR A 126 -9.80 4.78 26.46
C THR A 126 -10.22 3.36 26.13
N GLU A 127 -9.33 2.40 26.28
CA GLU A 127 -9.54 1.00 25.92
C GLU A 127 -9.24 0.11 27.11
N ARG A 128 -10.03 -0.95 27.28
CA ARG A 128 -9.85 -1.91 28.37
C ARG A 128 -9.33 -3.23 27.80
N PHE A 129 -8.10 -3.53 28.10
CA PHE A 129 -7.47 -4.83 27.90
C PHE A 129 -7.39 -5.57 29.25
N GLU A 130 -6.31 -6.28 29.53
CA GLU A 130 -6.02 -6.74 30.91
C GLU A 130 -5.81 -5.56 31.85
N THR A 131 -5.31 -4.42 31.33
CA THR A 131 -5.20 -3.13 31.98
C THR A 131 -6.05 -2.08 31.25
N ILE A 132 -6.44 -1.01 31.92
CA ILE A 132 -7.11 0.12 31.29
C ILE A 132 -6.03 1.06 30.75
N LEU A 133 -6.10 1.36 29.46
CA LEU A 133 -5.20 2.29 28.78
C LEU A 133 -5.96 3.50 28.29
N GLY A 134 -5.35 4.66 28.41
CA GLY A 134 -5.89 5.89 27.87
C GLY A 134 -4.81 6.73 27.21
N GLY A 135 -5.23 7.64 26.39
CA GLY A 135 -4.33 8.53 25.69
C GLY A 135 -4.92 9.16 24.45
N TRP A 136 -4.06 9.49 23.50
CA TRP A 136 -4.46 10.19 22.27
C TRP A 136 -3.83 9.57 21.04
N THR A 137 -4.60 9.56 19.97
CA THR A 137 -4.16 9.23 18.63
C THR A 137 -4.04 10.50 17.81
N MET A 138 -2.84 10.80 17.32
CA MET A 138 -2.57 11.91 16.42
C MET A 138 -2.41 11.37 14.99
N ASN A 139 -3.33 11.77 14.10
CA ASN A 139 -3.24 11.47 12.68
C ASN A 139 -2.40 12.54 12.00
N LEU A 140 -1.22 12.17 11.56
CA LEU A 140 -0.20 13.04 10.98
C LEU A 140 0.01 12.70 9.51
N THR A 141 0.04 13.74 8.66
CA THR A 141 0.46 13.62 7.27
C THR A 141 1.84 14.25 7.10
N ILE A 142 2.75 13.50 6.50
CA ILE A 142 4.11 13.94 6.17
C ILE A 142 4.22 14.06 4.65
N GLU A 143 4.63 15.24 4.18
CA GLU A 143 4.88 15.49 2.76
C GLU A 143 6.37 15.40 2.46
N GLN A 144 6.71 14.74 1.37
CA GLN A 144 8.05 14.63 0.82
C GLN A 144 8.05 14.94 -0.68
N PRO A 145 8.96 15.77 -1.19
CA PRO A 145 9.18 15.90 -2.63
C PRO A 145 9.58 14.55 -3.25
N PHE A 146 8.99 14.24 -4.39
CA PHE A 146 9.30 13.01 -5.13
C PHE A 146 9.49 13.32 -6.61
N ASP A 147 10.58 12.82 -7.18
CA ASP A 147 10.92 12.98 -8.60
C ASP A 147 10.74 11.64 -9.32
N TYR A 148 9.83 11.59 -10.28
CA TYR A 148 9.59 10.43 -11.14
C TYR A 148 10.65 10.34 -12.24
N ASN A 149 11.86 9.93 -11.89
CA ASN A 149 12.97 9.82 -12.82
C ASN A 149 13.34 8.35 -13.08
N THR A 150 13.16 7.90 -14.34
CA THR A 150 13.52 6.53 -14.78
C THR A 150 14.98 6.15 -14.55
N CYS A 151 15.88 7.13 -14.49
CA CYS A 151 17.31 6.85 -14.27
C CYS A 151 17.62 6.33 -12.87
N VAL A 152 16.65 6.41 -11.95
CA VAL A 152 16.78 5.95 -10.55
C VAL A 152 16.13 4.58 -10.34
N LEU A 153 15.32 4.12 -11.30
CA LEU A 153 14.66 2.81 -11.18
C LEU A 153 15.70 1.68 -11.22
N PRO A 154 15.65 0.71 -10.28
CA PRO A 154 16.56 -0.43 -10.24
C PRO A 154 16.17 -1.50 -11.28
N ILE A 155 16.06 -1.09 -12.55
CA ILE A 155 15.72 -1.96 -13.69
C ILE A 155 16.90 -2.07 -14.63
N SER A 156 17.24 -3.30 -15.04
CA SER A 156 18.33 -3.55 -15.97
C SER A 156 17.81 -4.14 -17.29
N GLY A 157 18.27 -3.57 -18.41
CA GLY A 157 17.98 -4.09 -19.75
C GLY A 157 16.54 -3.89 -20.25
N PHE A 158 15.75 -3.10 -19.54
CA PHE A 158 14.38 -2.77 -19.93
C PHE A 158 14.33 -1.44 -20.67
N THR A 159 13.62 -1.41 -21.79
CA THR A 159 13.32 -0.18 -22.52
C THR A 159 11.82 0.09 -22.32
N VAL A 160 11.47 1.26 -21.84
CA VAL A 160 10.05 1.69 -21.79
C VAL A 160 9.48 1.53 -23.19
N PRO A 161 8.40 0.77 -23.38
CA PRO A 161 7.82 0.57 -24.71
C PRO A 161 7.51 1.91 -25.37
N ALA A 162 7.98 2.08 -26.61
CA ALA A 162 7.63 3.25 -27.40
C ALA A 162 6.13 3.15 -27.80
N SER A 163 5.48 4.31 -27.83
CA SER A 163 4.06 4.56 -28.16
C SER A 163 3.36 3.49 -28.99
N VAL A 164 2.38 2.86 -28.38
CA VAL A 164 1.46 1.94 -29.04
C VAL A 164 0.10 2.63 -29.14
N ASN A 165 -0.39 2.86 -30.35
CA ASN A 165 -1.65 3.56 -30.60
C ASN A 165 -2.92 2.90 -29.98
N LYS A 166 -2.80 1.75 -29.37
CA LYS A 166 -3.87 1.07 -28.62
C LYS A 166 -3.25 0.14 -27.57
N VAL A 167 -3.34 0.53 -26.33
CA VAL A 167 -2.98 -0.33 -25.21
C VAL A 167 -4.09 -1.37 -25.02
N THR A 168 -3.73 -2.64 -24.99
CA THR A 168 -4.66 -3.71 -24.68
C THR A 168 -4.52 -4.11 -23.21
N TYR A 169 -5.59 -4.66 -22.64
CA TYR A 169 -5.54 -5.25 -21.30
C TYR A 169 -4.38 -6.24 -21.13
N TYR A 170 -4.17 -7.08 -22.13
CA TYR A 170 -3.09 -8.07 -22.15
C TYR A 170 -1.72 -7.41 -22.09
N GLN A 171 -1.52 -6.32 -22.84
CA GLN A 171 -0.26 -5.59 -22.85
C GLN A 171 0.05 -4.95 -21.49
N ILE A 172 -0.95 -4.39 -20.80
CA ILE A 172 -0.75 -3.84 -19.45
C ILE A 172 -0.19 -4.92 -18.51
N ILE A 173 -0.76 -6.12 -18.55
CA ILE A 173 -0.33 -7.23 -17.69
C ILE A 173 1.07 -7.74 -18.08
N ASP A 174 1.38 -7.80 -19.37
CA ASP A 174 2.71 -8.20 -19.84
C ASP A 174 3.77 -7.15 -19.47
N ASP A 175 3.47 -5.86 -19.61
CA ASP A 175 4.40 -4.80 -19.23
C ASP A 175 4.69 -4.83 -17.71
N LEU A 176 3.68 -5.07 -16.87
CA LEU A 176 3.87 -5.27 -15.43
C LEU A 176 4.67 -6.54 -15.11
N ARG A 177 4.48 -7.61 -15.88
CA ARG A 177 5.28 -8.83 -15.77
C ARG A 177 6.73 -8.58 -16.16
N ASP A 178 6.95 -7.92 -17.30
CA ASP A 178 8.28 -7.61 -17.80
C ASP A 178 9.03 -6.65 -16.86
N LEU A 179 8.32 -5.67 -16.28
CA LEU A 179 8.85 -4.85 -15.19
C LEU A 179 9.29 -5.72 -14.02
N SER A 180 8.46 -6.67 -13.59
CA SER A 180 8.79 -7.53 -12.45
C SER A 180 10.03 -8.39 -12.68
N VAL A 181 10.26 -8.83 -13.92
CA VAL A 181 11.45 -9.60 -14.31
C VAL A 181 12.69 -8.72 -14.38
N ALA A 182 12.54 -7.47 -14.82
CA ALA A 182 13.64 -6.52 -14.94
C ALA A 182 14.05 -5.88 -13.61
N HIS A 183 13.13 -5.83 -12.64
CA HIS A 183 13.35 -5.20 -11.34
C HIS A 183 14.19 -6.09 -10.42
N GLU A 184 15.29 -5.56 -9.87
CA GLU A 184 16.26 -6.35 -9.11
C GLU A 184 15.73 -6.94 -7.80
N GLN A 185 14.69 -6.33 -7.22
CA GLN A 185 14.15 -6.72 -5.92
C GLN A 185 12.85 -7.53 -6.02
N ILE A 186 12.24 -7.65 -7.20
CA ILE A 186 11.03 -8.46 -7.39
C ILE A 186 11.45 -9.87 -7.81
N ASN A 187 11.07 -10.86 -7.03
CA ASN A 187 11.46 -12.25 -7.26
C ASN A 187 10.38 -13.10 -7.93
N SER A 188 9.12 -12.65 -7.88
CA SER A 188 8.01 -13.35 -8.55
C SER A 188 6.88 -12.42 -8.95
N PHE A 189 6.19 -12.80 -10.04
CA PHE A 189 4.99 -12.14 -10.55
C PHE A 189 3.79 -13.06 -10.45
N GLY A 190 2.62 -12.50 -10.14
CA GLY A 190 1.34 -13.19 -10.17
C GLY A 190 0.23 -12.31 -10.74
N PHE A 191 -0.79 -12.96 -11.28
CA PHE A 191 -1.97 -12.30 -11.82
C PHE A 191 -3.20 -13.17 -11.57
N GLY A 192 -4.29 -12.57 -11.13
CA GLY A 192 -5.55 -13.25 -10.87
C GLY A 192 -6.32 -12.61 -9.71
N ASP A 193 -7.36 -13.28 -9.24
CA ASP A 193 -8.10 -12.82 -8.07
C ASP A 193 -7.34 -13.06 -6.75
N ILE A 194 -7.83 -12.47 -5.68
CA ILE A 194 -7.21 -12.58 -4.36
C ILE A 194 -7.19 -14.03 -3.83
N THR A 195 -8.16 -14.85 -4.24
CA THR A 195 -8.23 -16.27 -3.87
C THR A 195 -7.08 -17.05 -4.51
N GLN A 196 -6.72 -16.71 -5.75
CA GLN A 196 -5.57 -17.32 -6.44
C GLN A 196 -4.26 -16.90 -5.79
N LEU A 197 -4.13 -15.66 -5.33
CA LEU A 197 -2.98 -15.23 -4.54
C LEU A 197 -2.86 -16.07 -3.27
N THR A 198 -3.95 -16.24 -2.52
CA THR A 198 -3.98 -17.06 -1.31
C THR A 198 -3.57 -18.51 -1.61
N MET A 199 -4.15 -19.12 -2.64
CA MET A 199 -3.78 -20.48 -3.08
C MET A 199 -2.30 -20.57 -3.48
N ASP A 200 -1.76 -19.58 -4.17
CA ASP A 200 -0.35 -19.53 -4.57
C ASP A 200 0.59 -19.50 -3.36
N ILE A 201 0.17 -18.88 -2.26
CA ILE A 201 0.92 -18.82 -1.00
C ILE A 201 0.80 -20.14 -0.23
N GLU A 202 -0.40 -20.68 -0.09
CA GLU A 202 -0.69 -21.87 0.73
C GLU A 202 -0.27 -23.19 0.07
N THR A 203 -0.29 -23.28 -1.27
CA THR A 203 -0.05 -24.55 -1.98
C THR A 203 1.39 -24.75 -2.43
N LYS A 204 2.19 -23.68 -2.51
CA LYS A 204 3.59 -23.80 -2.91
C LYS A 204 4.46 -24.17 -1.72
N GLN A 205 5.22 -25.27 -1.82
CA GLN A 205 6.16 -25.71 -0.77
C GLN A 205 7.25 -24.66 -0.43
N SER A 206 7.48 -23.71 -1.31
CA SER A 206 8.42 -22.60 -1.11
C SER A 206 7.97 -21.42 -1.97
N PRO A 207 7.02 -20.61 -1.50
CA PRO A 207 6.63 -19.41 -2.21
C PRO A 207 7.82 -18.45 -2.33
N ILE A 208 7.97 -17.83 -3.51
CA ILE A 208 9.07 -16.92 -3.79
C ILE A 208 8.63 -15.49 -3.46
N TYR A 209 9.33 -14.85 -2.56
CA TYR A 209 9.16 -13.45 -2.14
C TYR A 209 10.42 -12.66 -2.53
N THR A 210 10.40 -11.38 -2.80
CA THR A 210 9.30 -10.42 -2.84
C THR A 210 8.38 -10.68 -4.04
N LYS A 211 7.07 -10.55 -3.88
CA LYS A 211 6.10 -10.83 -4.94
C LYS A 211 5.37 -9.57 -5.39
N LEU A 212 5.33 -9.34 -6.70
CA LEU A 212 4.39 -8.40 -7.33
C LEU A 212 3.16 -9.19 -7.81
N TYR A 213 1.97 -8.80 -7.37
CA TYR A 213 0.73 -9.44 -7.76
C TYR A 213 -0.28 -8.42 -8.28
N VAL A 214 -0.96 -8.74 -9.38
CA VAL A 214 -1.94 -7.85 -10.02
C VAL A 214 -3.31 -8.50 -9.98
N VAL A 215 -4.23 -7.85 -9.29
CA VAL A 215 -5.63 -8.25 -9.20
C VAL A 215 -6.45 -7.39 -10.16
N PRO A 216 -7.14 -7.98 -11.15
CA PRO A 216 -8.02 -7.24 -12.02
C PRO A 216 -9.28 -6.80 -11.25
N ASN A 217 -9.65 -5.55 -11.43
CA ASN A 217 -10.93 -4.99 -11.00
C ASN A 217 -11.83 -4.72 -12.21
N ASP A 218 -12.83 -3.88 -12.03
CA ASP A 218 -13.75 -3.50 -13.07
C ASP A 218 -13.08 -2.69 -14.20
N THR A 219 -13.68 -2.73 -15.38
CA THR A 219 -13.28 -1.91 -16.53
C THR A 219 -14.46 -1.05 -16.92
N VAL A 220 -14.25 0.25 -17.04
CA VAL A 220 -15.29 1.22 -17.37
C VAL A 220 -15.18 1.66 -18.82
N LEU A 221 -16.26 1.45 -19.58
CA LEU A 221 -16.43 1.98 -20.93
C LEU A 221 -17.22 3.28 -20.86
N ALA A 222 -16.54 4.39 -21.07
CA ALA A 222 -17.16 5.72 -21.14
C ALA A 222 -17.10 6.26 -22.59
N GLN A 223 -17.75 7.39 -22.84
CA GLN A 223 -17.71 7.99 -24.16
C GLN A 223 -16.27 8.38 -24.54
N ASN A 224 -15.75 7.76 -25.59
CA ASN A 224 -14.38 7.93 -26.12
C ASN A 224 -13.25 7.58 -25.14
N GLN A 225 -13.54 6.82 -24.08
CA GLN A 225 -12.59 6.49 -23.04
C GLN A 225 -12.80 5.07 -22.54
N LEU A 226 -11.70 4.35 -22.32
CA LEU A 226 -11.66 3.05 -21.68
C LEU A 226 -10.77 3.16 -20.44
N THR A 227 -11.32 2.80 -19.29
CA THR A 227 -10.63 2.85 -18.00
C THR A 227 -10.49 1.45 -17.45
N TYR A 228 -9.26 1.03 -17.18
CA TYR A 228 -8.93 -0.22 -16.51
C TYR A 228 -8.60 0.06 -15.05
N ASN A 229 -9.23 -0.67 -14.15
CA ASN A 229 -8.93 -0.62 -12.73
C ASN A 229 -8.24 -1.91 -12.31
N PHE A 230 -7.13 -1.77 -11.58
CA PHE A 230 -6.35 -2.87 -11.01
C PHE A 230 -6.06 -2.59 -9.54
N GLN A 231 -5.84 -3.66 -8.80
CA GLN A 231 -5.17 -3.59 -7.52
C GLN A 231 -3.79 -4.24 -7.68
N VAL A 232 -2.75 -3.47 -7.41
CA VAL A 232 -1.36 -3.93 -7.47
C VAL A 232 -0.89 -4.15 -6.05
N ILE A 233 -0.38 -5.34 -5.76
CA ILE A 233 0.06 -5.76 -4.44
C ILE A 233 1.55 -6.07 -4.51
N VAL A 234 2.34 -5.47 -3.63
CA VAL A 234 3.75 -5.84 -3.39
C VAL A 234 3.85 -6.41 -1.98
N ALA A 235 4.22 -7.67 -1.89
CA ALA A 235 4.24 -8.43 -0.65
C ALA A 235 5.59 -9.10 -0.40
N ASP A 236 6.02 -9.10 0.86
CA ASP A 236 7.18 -9.88 1.30
C ASP A 236 6.90 -10.58 2.63
N ARG A 237 7.77 -11.53 2.97
CA ARG A 237 7.61 -12.36 4.15
C ARG A 237 8.15 -11.68 5.40
N LEU A 238 7.34 -11.68 6.43
CA LEU A 238 7.78 -11.33 7.78
C LEU A 238 8.37 -12.55 8.50
N LYS A 239 9.30 -12.28 9.39
CA LYS A 239 9.72 -13.25 10.39
C LYS A 239 8.61 -13.41 11.42
N ASP A 240 8.53 -14.59 12.05
CA ASP A 240 7.51 -14.90 13.06
C ASP A 240 7.54 -13.94 14.26
N ASP A 241 8.70 -13.36 14.55
CA ASP A 241 8.92 -12.36 15.60
C ASP A 241 8.73 -10.91 15.16
N TYR A 242 8.29 -10.69 13.92
CA TYR A 242 8.09 -9.36 13.28
C TYR A 242 9.34 -8.46 13.28
N SER A 243 10.54 -8.99 13.59
CA SER A 243 11.76 -8.20 13.73
C SER A 243 12.19 -7.47 12.44
N ASN A 244 11.76 -7.95 11.27
CA ASN A 244 12.03 -7.33 9.97
C ASN A 244 10.87 -6.50 9.39
N GLN A 245 9.79 -6.27 10.14
CA GLN A 245 8.59 -5.60 9.61
C GLN A 245 8.88 -4.22 9.04
N ARG A 246 9.71 -3.42 9.73
CA ARG A 246 10.08 -2.08 9.26
C ARG A 246 10.83 -2.12 7.92
N ASP A 247 11.72 -3.08 7.76
CA ASP A 247 12.49 -3.25 6.54
C ASP A 247 11.58 -3.70 5.40
N VAL A 248 10.76 -4.72 5.63
CA VAL A 248 9.77 -5.21 4.65
C VAL A 248 8.81 -4.11 4.21
N MET A 249 8.24 -3.35 5.15
CA MET A 249 7.34 -2.24 4.81
C MET A 249 8.03 -1.13 4.03
N ASN A 250 9.30 -0.84 4.34
CA ASN A 250 10.07 0.13 3.57
C ASN A 250 10.35 -0.38 2.15
N ASP A 251 10.91 -1.59 2.02
CA ASP A 251 11.38 -2.12 0.76
C ASP A 251 10.22 -2.35 -0.22
N THR A 252 9.11 -2.90 0.27
CA THR A 252 7.89 -3.08 -0.55
C THR A 252 7.24 -1.77 -0.96
N LEU A 253 7.35 -0.69 -0.17
CA LEU A 253 6.89 0.64 -0.57
C LEU A 253 7.80 1.26 -1.63
N GLU A 254 9.13 1.11 -1.52
CA GLU A 254 10.06 1.58 -2.55
C GLU A 254 9.77 0.87 -3.89
N ILE A 255 9.57 -0.44 -3.88
CA ILE A 255 9.16 -1.19 -5.07
C ILE A 255 7.82 -0.67 -5.63
N MET A 256 6.83 -0.38 -4.78
CA MET A 256 5.55 0.16 -5.23
C MET A 256 5.70 1.52 -5.91
N LYS A 257 6.58 2.38 -5.41
CA LYS A 257 6.93 3.68 -6.03
C LYS A 257 7.60 3.48 -7.39
N ASP A 258 8.46 2.47 -7.52
CA ASP A 258 9.13 2.14 -8.79
C ASP A 258 8.11 1.63 -9.82
N VAL A 259 7.17 0.78 -9.42
CA VAL A 259 6.05 0.32 -10.26
C VAL A 259 5.20 1.51 -10.73
N PHE A 260 4.83 2.41 -9.83
CA PHE A 260 4.07 3.61 -10.18
C PHE A 260 4.84 4.52 -11.13
N THR A 261 6.13 4.76 -10.86
CA THR A 261 7.01 5.57 -11.70
C THR A 261 7.12 4.98 -13.11
N PHE A 262 7.28 3.67 -13.23
CA PHE A 262 7.31 2.98 -14.52
C PHE A 262 6.00 3.20 -15.30
N LEU A 263 4.86 3.00 -14.67
CA LEU A 263 3.54 3.19 -15.29
C LEU A 263 3.31 4.64 -15.69
N TYR A 264 3.77 5.58 -14.88
CA TYR A 264 3.68 7.01 -15.15
C TYR A 264 4.51 7.43 -16.37
N LEU A 265 5.69 6.85 -16.53
CA LEU A 265 6.60 7.16 -17.64
C LEU A 265 6.29 6.33 -18.91
N SER A 266 5.48 5.28 -18.78
CA SER A 266 4.89 4.57 -19.91
C SER A 266 3.75 5.41 -20.50
N GLU A 267 3.28 5.06 -21.69
CA GLU A 267 2.24 5.82 -22.40
C GLU A 267 0.83 5.62 -21.85
N TYR A 268 0.72 5.02 -20.67
CA TYR A 268 -0.55 4.92 -19.98
C TYR A 268 -0.90 6.29 -19.40
N GLU A 269 -2.09 6.81 -19.72
CA GLU A 269 -2.63 7.93 -18.96
C GLU A 269 -3.04 7.40 -17.57
N SER A 270 -2.08 7.29 -16.66
CA SER A 270 -2.35 6.97 -15.27
C SER A 270 -2.88 8.22 -14.56
N GLU A 271 -3.86 8.04 -13.69
CA GLU A 271 -4.23 9.12 -12.77
C GLU A 271 -3.04 9.42 -11.84
N TRP A 272 -2.79 10.72 -11.64
CA TRP A 272 -1.63 11.20 -10.88
C TRP A 272 -1.69 10.93 -9.37
N ASP A 273 -2.83 10.50 -8.86
CA ASP A 273 -3.09 10.32 -7.45
C ASP A 273 -3.41 8.84 -7.15
N ALA A 274 -2.37 8.02 -7.01
CA ALA A 274 -2.54 6.66 -6.53
C ALA A 274 -2.49 6.59 -5.00
N THR A 275 -3.46 5.93 -4.40
CA THR A 275 -3.46 5.63 -2.96
C THR A 275 -2.85 4.26 -2.74
N VAL A 276 -1.89 4.20 -1.83
CA VAL A 276 -1.18 2.99 -1.42
C VAL A 276 -1.49 2.70 0.04
N GLU A 277 -2.05 1.53 0.30
CA GLU A 277 -2.47 1.12 1.64
C GLU A 277 -1.59 -0.01 2.16
N PRO A 278 -1.15 0.06 3.42
CA PRO A 278 -0.40 -1.03 4.03
C PRO A 278 -1.32 -2.21 4.33
N PHE A 279 -0.78 -3.41 4.26
CA PHE A 279 -1.46 -4.61 4.74
C PHE A 279 -0.51 -5.50 5.53
N LEU A 280 -1.10 -6.30 6.40
CA LEU A 280 -0.45 -7.39 7.10
C LEU A 280 -1.45 -8.54 7.18
N GLU A 281 -1.09 -9.67 6.59
CA GLU A 281 -1.96 -10.84 6.52
C GLU A 281 -1.21 -12.09 6.97
N ARG A 282 -1.92 -12.95 7.70
CA ARG A 282 -1.38 -14.20 8.21
C ARG A 282 -2.02 -15.37 7.46
N PHE A 283 -1.22 -15.97 6.59
CA PHE A 283 -1.48 -17.25 5.95
C PHE A 283 -0.67 -18.35 6.67
N GLU A 284 -0.14 -19.35 5.96
CA GLU A 284 0.93 -20.21 6.48
C GLU A 284 2.17 -19.39 6.81
N ASP A 285 2.52 -18.42 5.94
CA ASP A 285 3.52 -17.38 6.19
C ASP A 285 2.83 -16.08 6.63
N VAL A 286 3.53 -15.26 7.40
CA VAL A 286 3.09 -13.89 7.69
C VAL A 286 3.62 -12.97 6.60
N LEU A 287 2.72 -12.29 5.91
CA LEU A 287 3.06 -11.37 4.83
C LEU A 287 2.73 -9.94 5.20
N ALA A 288 3.58 -9.03 4.78
CA ALA A 288 3.31 -7.61 4.83
C ALA A 288 3.73 -6.93 3.53
N GLY A 289 3.18 -5.76 3.32
CA GLY A 289 3.49 -4.97 2.15
C GLY A 289 2.47 -3.88 1.89
N TRP A 290 2.32 -3.54 0.62
CA TRP A 290 1.45 -2.46 0.19
C TRP A 290 0.57 -2.86 -0.97
N THR A 291 -0.62 -2.30 -0.98
CA THR A 291 -1.60 -2.44 -2.05
C THR A 291 -1.87 -1.08 -2.66
N MET A 292 -1.77 -0.96 -3.97
CA MET A 292 -2.06 0.25 -4.73
C MET A 292 -3.30 0.04 -5.60
N SER A 293 -4.26 0.95 -5.50
CA SER A 293 -5.37 1.05 -6.46
C SER A 293 -4.87 1.83 -7.67
N LEU A 294 -4.81 1.15 -8.81
CA LEU A 294 -4.31 1.68 -10.07
C LEU A 294 -5.45 1.87 -11.07
N THR A 295 -5.59 3.08 -11.59
CA THR A 295 -6.53 3.42 -12.66
C THR A 295 -5.75 3.85 -13.90
N LEU A 296 -5.93 3.14 -15.02
CA LEU A 296 -5.31 3.43 -16.30
C LEU A 296 -6.39 3.78 -17.31
N THR A 297 -6.26 4.95 -17.89
CA THR A 297 -7.21 5.49 -18.86
C THR A 297 -6.59 5.54 -20.26
N GLN A 298 -7.35 5.17 -21.27
CA GLN A 298 -6.94 5.31 -22.67
C GLN A 298 -8.08 5.81 -23.55
N PRO A 299 -7.77 6.51 -24.65
CA PRO A 299 -8.77 6.84 -25.65
C PRO A 299 -9.41 5.58 -26.25
N PHE A 300 -10.72 5.56 -26.36
CA PHE A 300 -11.46 4.47 -26.96
C PHE A 300 -12.30 4.99 -28.14
N ASP A 301 -12.01 4.47 -29.32
CA ASP A 301 -12.74 4.83 -30.55
C ASP A 301 -13.84 3.81 -30.81
N TYR A 302 -15.11 4.26 -30.73
CA TYR A 302 -16.29 3.47 -31.10
C TYR A 302 -16.45 3.36 -32.64
N ASN A 303 -15.34 3.24 -33.35
CA ASN A 303 -15.41 3.10 -34.79
C ASN A 303 -15.85 1.69 -35.19
N ARG A 304 -17.05 1.60 -35.79
CA ARG A 304 -17.61 0.35 -36.26
C ARG A 304 -16.72 -0.40 -37.27
N CYS A 305 -15.87 0.32 -38.01
CA CYS A 305 -14.92 -0.28 -38.94
C CYS A 305 -13.83 -1.12 -38.26
N ASN A 306 -13.61 -0.95 -36.96
CA ASN A 306 -12.65 -1.70 -36.18
C ASN A 306 -13.24 -2.93 -35.47
N VAL A 307 -14.57 -3.11 -35.52
CA VAL A 307 -15.23 -4.29 -34.99
C VAL A 307 -15.00 -5.45 -35.95
N PRO A 308 -14.39 -6.57 -35.52
CA PRO A 308 -14.24 -7.75 -36.38
C PRO A 308 -15.62 -8.37 -36.62
N GLU A 309 -16.31 -7.86 -37.64
CA GLU A 309 -17.59 -8.41 -38.07
C GLU A 309 -17.33 -9.75 -38.77
N ARG A 310 -17.80 -10.85 -38.20
CA ARG A 310 -18.15 -12.00 -39.05
C ARG A 310 -19.29 -11.52 -39.95
N PRO A 311 -19.26 -11.81 -41.25
CA PRO A 311 -20.35 -11.42 -42.12
C PRO A 311 -21.65 -11.92 -41.47
N PHE A 312 -22.50 -10.99 -41.03
CA PHE A 312 -23.84 -11.30 -40.57
C PHE A 312 -24.54 -11.95 -41.76
N VAL A 313 -24.47 -13.27 -41.84
CA VAL A 313 -25.39 -14.01 -42.68
C VAL A 313 -26.73 -13.77 -42.03
N ASN A 314 -27.57 -12.99 -42.68
CA ASN A 314 -28.92 -12.66 -42.25
C ASN A 314 -29.78 -13.93 -42.34
N LYS A 315 -29.43 -14.94 -41.54
CA LYS A 315 -30.16 -16.20 -41.43
C LYS A 315 -31.42 -15.92 -40.64
N LYS A 316 -32.56 -16.09 -41.29
CA LYS A 316 -33.85 -16.02 -40.62
C LYS A 316 -33.87 -17.08 -39.49
N TRP A 317 -34.59 -16.84 -38.42
CA TRP A 317 -34.63 -17.70 -37.21
C TRP A 317 -34.91 -19.19 -37.52
N TYR A 318 -35.65 -19.50 -38.61
CA TYR A 318 -35.88 -20.89 -39.03
C TYR A 318 -34.63 -21.58 -39.59
N GLU A 319 -33.69 -20.86 -40.17
CA GLU A 319 -32.40 -21.38 -40.66
C GLU A 319 -31.43 -21.67 -39.51
N LEU A 320 -31.53 -20.91 -38.38
CA LEU A 320 -30.81 -21.22 -37.17
C LEU A 320 -31.35 -22.45 -36.45
N ALA A 321 -32.69 -22.70 -36.52
CA ALA A 321 -33.31 -23.88 -35.99
C ALA A 321 -32.85 -25.16 -36.71
N GLU A 322 -32.61 -25.11 -38.02
CA GLU A 322 -32.03 -26.23 -38.78
C GLU A 322 -30.59 -26.52 -38.39
N LEU A 323 -29.78 -25.46 -38.11
CA LEU A 323 -28.40 -25.62 -37.64
C LEU A 323 -28.35 -26.25 -36.24
N TRP A 324 -29.27 -25.87 -35.36
CA TRP A 324 -29.39 -26.49 -34.01
C TRP A 324 -29.81 -27.96 -34.09
N ASN A 325 -30.70 -28.31 -35.01
CA ASN A 325 -31.11 -29.68 -35.22
C ASN A 325 -29.96 -30.56 -35.77
N THR A 326 -29.07 -29.98 -36.59
CA THR A 326 -27.92 -30.74 -37.13
C THR A 326 -26.84 -30.93 -36.04
N ILE A 327 -26.60 -29.93 -35.19
CA ILE A 327 -25.66 -30.06 -34.06
C ILE A 327 -26.18 -31.04 -33.00
N SER A 328 -27.51 -31.09 -32.74
CA SER A 328 -28.10 -31.98 -31.76
C SER A 328 -28.09 -33.45 -32.18
N THR A 329 -27.95 -33.76 -33.47
CA THR A 329 -27.83 -35.14 -33.99
C THR A 329 -26.41 -35.67 -33.88
N ASP A 330 -25.39 -34.85 -33.91
CA ASP A 330 -23.98 -35.24 -33.74
C ASP A 330 -23.62 -35.61 -32.28
N TRP A 331 -24.32 -35.04 -31.30
CA TRP A 331 -24.12 -35.36 -29.90
C TRP A 331 -24.78 -36.69 -29.41
N LYS A 332 -25.63 -37.28 -30.25
CA LYS A 332 -26.27 -38.59 -29.91
C LYS A 332 -25.44 -39.79 -30.37
N ASN A 333 -24.33 -39.54 -31.05
CA ASN A 333 -23.47 -40.63 -31.59
C ASN A 333 -22.04 -40.64 -31.01
N VAL A 334 -21.82 -39.99 -29.85
CA VAL A 334 -20.56 -40.05 -29.09
C VAL A 334 -20.80 -40.76 -27.76
#